data_7cde2d7c2f9a13804bb231fc4d413eef
#
_entry.id   7cde2d7c2f9a13804bb231fc4d413eef
#
_cell.length_a   1.000
_cell.length_b   1.000
_cell.length_c   1.000
_cell.angle_alpha   90.00
_cell.angle_beta   90.00
_cell.angle_gamma   90.00
#
_symmetry.space_group_name_H-M   'P 1'
#
loop_
_entity.id
_entity.type
_entity.pdbx_description
1 polymer ?
#
loop_
_entity_poly.entity_id
_entity_poly.type
_entity_poly.pdbx_seq_one_letter_code
_entity_poly.pdbx_strand_id
1 'polypeptide(L)'
;MPLFVTIHRSPGLKSDELAQNAPHVLGAKIAVFRQIYANIASGFIVSVFEAESKEKLEEQMEVLGFPVDETHEVHFAASRGELEQMVKQHGK
;
A
#
# COMPACT_ATOMS: atom_id res chain seq x y z
N MET A 1 -3.65 -0.14 14.25
CA MET A 1 -3.29 -1.29 13.40
C MET A 1 -1.93 -1.02 12.75
N PRO A 2 -1.08 -2.04 12.59
CA PRO A 2 0.17 -1.88 11.87
C PRO A 2 -0.03 -1.43 10.42
N LEU A 3 1.00 -0.77 9.89
CA LEU A 3 1.07 -0.41 8.48
C LEU A 3 1.84 -1.48 7.71
N PHE A 4 1.38 -1.71 6.48
CA PHE A 4 2.03 -2.65 5.56
C PHE A 4 2.21 -2.00 4.20
N VAL A 5 3.32 -2.28 3.55
CA VAL A 5 3.54 -1.95 2.14
C VAL A 5 3.32 -3.22 1.33
N THR A 6 2.48 -3.14 0.31
CA THR A 6 2.25 -4.26 -0.60
C THR A 6 2.79 -3.91 -1.98
N ILE A 7 3.38 -4.90 -2.63
CA ILE A 7 3.90 -4.76 -3.99
C ILE A 7 3.12 -5.70 -4.90
N HIS A 8 2.60 -5.15 -5.99
CA HIS A 8 1.83 -5.88 -6.99
C HIS A 8 2.47 -5.68 -8.37
N ARG A 9 2.55 -6.72 -9.15
CA ARG A 9 3.02 -6.64 -10.53
C ARG A 9 1.89 -7.08 -11.44
N SER A 10 1.33 -6.11 -12.18
CA SER A 10 0.17 -6.34 -13.05
C SER A 10 0.45 -5.79 -14.45
N PRO A 11 1.31 -6.46 -15.24
CA PRO A 11 1.59 -6.03 -16.62
C PRO A 11 0.29 -5.93 -17.42
N GLY A 12 0.16 -4.86 -18.18
CA GLY A 12 -1.05 -4.61 -18.98
C GLY A 12 -2.19 -3.94 -18.22
N LEU A 13 -1.98 -3.57 -16.96
CA LEU A 13 -2.97 -2.83 -16.19
C LEU A 13 -3.21 -1.46 -16.83
N LYS A 14 -4.48 -1.06 -16.91
CA LYS A 14 -4.88 0.25 -17.42
C LYS A 14 -5.38 1.14 -16.29
N SER A 15 -5.24 2.46 -16.46
CA SER A 15 -5.68 3.42 -15.43
C SER A 15 -7.18 3.35 -15.16
N ASP A 16 -8.00 3.06 -16.19
CA ASP A 16 -9.44 2.89 -16.00
C ASP A 16 -9.77 1.64 -15.18
N GLU A 17 -8.98 0.57 -15.29
CA GLU A 17 -9.14 -0.62 -14.45
C GLU A 17 -8.86 -0.31 -12.99
N LEU A 18 -7.84 0.50 -12.71
CA LEU A 18 -7.56 0.97 -11.35
C LEU A 18 -8.74 1.76 -10.81
N ALA A 19 -9.29 2.67 -11.62
CA ALA A 19 -10.43 3.49 -11.22
C ALA A 19 -11.68 2.66 -10.96
N GLN A 20 -11.92 1.62 -11.75
CA GLN A 20 -13.07 0.74 -11.58
C GLN A 20 -12.99 -0.08 -10.29
N ASN A 21 -11.78 -0.46 -9.89
CA ASN A 21 -11.57 -1.30 -8.71
C ASN A 21 -11.42 -0.49 -7.42
N ALA A 22 -11.14 0.81 -7.52
CA ALA A 22 -10.92 1.67 -6.37
C ALA A 22 -12.04 1.65 -5.34
N PRO A 23 -13.34 1.66 -5.71
CA PRO A 23 -14.41 1.61 -4.70
C PRO A 23 -14.37 0.35 -3.84
N HIS A 24 -13.99 -0.79 -4.40
CA HIS A 24 -13.91 -2.04 -3.65
C HIS A 24 -12.76 -2.00 -2.65
N VAL A 25 -11.63 -1.45 -3.04
CA VAL A 25 -10.46 -1.27 -2.17
C VAL A 25 -10.78 -0.29 -1.05
N LEU A 26 -11.39 0.86 -1.38
CA LEU A 26 -11.73 1.88 -0.40
C LEU A 26 -12.80 1.41 0.59
N GLY A 27 -13.69 0.52 0.16
CA GLY A 27 -14.73 -0.03 1.01
C GLY A 27 -14.26 -1.17 1.91
N ALA A 28 -13.06 -1.71 1.71
CA ALA A 28 -12.55 -2.80 2.51
C ALA A 28 -12.24 -2.34 3.94
N LYS A 29 -12.64 -3.15 4.94
CA LYS A 29 -12.48 -2.82 6.36
C LYS A 29 -11.35 -3.59 7.03
N ILE A 30 -11.00 -4.75 6.49
CA ILE A 30 -9.92 -5.59 7.04
C ILE A 30 -8.57 -5.00 6.69
N ALA A 31 -8.42 -4.54 5.45
CA ALA A 31 -7.25 -3.82 4.99
C ALA A 31 -7.66 -2.39 4.63
N VAL A 32 -7.27 -1.43 5.46
CA VAL A 32 -7.64 -0.03 5.28
C VAL A 32 -6.61 0.65 4.38
N PHE A 33 -7.08 1.10 3.22
CA PHE A 33 -6.25 1.76 2.21
C PHE A 33 -5.71 3.09 2.72
N ARG A 34 -4.43 3.35 2.45
CA ARG A 34 -3.78 4.62 2.81
C ARG A 34 -3.19 5.35 1.60
N GLN A 35 -2.43 4.65 0.77
CA GLN A 35 -1.69 5.28 -0.32
C GLN A 35 -1.42 4.27 -1.43
N ILE A 36 -1.33 4.74 -2.67
CA ILE A 36 -0.93 3.93 -3.81
C ILE A 36 0.01 4.73 -4.71
N TYR A 37 1.01 4.05 -5.22
CA TYR A 37 1.88 4.53 -6.28
C TYR A 37 1.90 3.46 -7.36
N ALA A 38 1.70 3.87 -8.60
CA ALA A 38 1.62 2.91 -9.70
C ALA A 38 2.37 3.42 -10.93
N ASN A 39 3.11 2.53 -11.56
CA ASN A 39 3.63 2.75 -12.89
C ASN A 39 2.74 1.97 -13.86
N ILE A 40 1.85 2.67 -14.54
CA ILE A 40 0.86 2.02 -15.41
C ILE A 40 1.54 1.28 -16.56
N ALA A 41 2.61 1.84 -17.10
CA ALA A 41 3.32 1.25 -18.24
C ALA A 41 3.93 -0.12 -17.90
N SER A 42 4.50 -0.27 -16.70
CA SER A 42 5.12 -1.52 -16.26
C SER A 42 4.18 -2.42 -15.46
N GLY A 43 3.10 -1.86 -14.92
CA GLY A 43 2.19 -2.56 -14.02
C GLY A 43 2.74 -2.73 -12.61
N PHE A 44 3.77 -2.01 -12.24
CA PHE A 44 4.35 -2.06 -10.90
C PHE A 44 3.54 -1.14 -9.98
N ILE A 45 3.03 -1.71 -8.89
CA ILE A 45 2.17 -0.99 -7.95
C ILE A 45 2.72 -1.17 -6.54
N VAL A 46 2.82 -0.06 -5.81
CA VAL A 46 3.16 -0.06 -4.39
C VAL A 46 2.01 0.58 -3.64
N SER A 47 1.46 -0.13 -2.67
CA SER A 47 0.32 0.35 -1.88
C SER A 47 0.67 0.31 -0.40
N VAL A 48 -0.02 1.15 0.38
CA VAL A 48 0.11 1.18 1.84
C VAL A 48 -1.26 0.95 2.44
N PHE A 49 -1.35 -0.02 3.36
CA PHE A 49 -2.58 -0.37 4.06
C PHE A 49 -2.33 -0.48 5.55
N GLU A 50 -3.39 -0.28 6.34
CA GLU A 50 -3.42 -0.68 7.75
C GLU A 50 -4.19 -1.99 7.86
N ALA A 51 -3.65 -2.96 8.59
CA ALA A 51 -4.31 -4.23 8.84
C ALA A 51 -3.82 -4.82 10.17
N GLU A 52 -4.59 -5.74 10.74
CA GLU A 52 -4.20 -6.39 11.99
C GLU A 52 -2.97 -7.29 11.83
N SER A 53 -2.86 -7.94 10.66
CA SER A 53 -1.75 -8.84 10.38
C SER A 53 -1.51 -8.94 8.87
N LYS A 54 -0.33 -9.40 8.51
CA LYS A 54 0.05 -9.67 7.13
C LYS A 54 -0.91 -10.68 6.48
N GLU A 55 -1.25 -11.73 7.23
CA GLU A 55 -2.11 -12.81 6.73
C GLU A 55 -3.51 -12.30 6.39
N LYS A 56 -4.08 -11.47 7.25
CA LYS A 56 -5.40 -10.87 7.02
C LYS A 56 -5.39 -9.92 5.83
N LEU A 57 -4.32 -9.15 5.69
CA LEU A 57 -4.16 -8.24 4.55
C LEU A 57 -4.09 -9.01 3.24
N GLU A 58 -3.25 -10.04 3.16
CA GLU A 58 -3.08 -10.85 1.94
C GLU A 58 -4.37 -11.58 1.58
N GLU A 59 -5.08 -12.11 2.57
CA GLU A 59 -6.38 -12.76 2.36
C GLU A 59 -7.40 -11.77 1.78
N GLN A 60 -7.48 -10.57 2.33
CA GLN A 60 -8.38 -9.52 1.83
C GLN A 60 -8.06 -9.13 0.40
N MET A 61 -6.77 -9.00 0.06
CA MET A 61 -6.34 -8.65 -1.29
C MET A 61 -6.69 -9.74 -2.30
N GLU A 62 -6.57 -11.01 -1.90
CA GLU A 62 -6.96 -12.14 -2.72
C GLU A 62 -8.46 -12.12 -3.02
N VAL A 63 -9.27 -11.88 -1.99
CA VAL A 63 -10.75 -11.79 -2.14
C VAL A 63 -11.13 -10.66 -3.10
N LEU A 64 -10.41 -9.54 -3.05
CA LEU A 64 -10.66 -8.39 -3.92
C LEU A 64 -10.12 -8.58 -5.34
N GLY A 65 -9.37 -9.66 -5.60
CA GLY A 65 -8.80 -9.93 -6.90
C GLY A 65 -7.50 -9.16 -7.16
N PHE A 66 -6.80 -8.74 -6.12
CA PHE A 66 -5.51 -8.05 -6.19
C PHE A 66 -4.43 -8.85 -5.47
N PRO A 67 -3.98 -9.97 -6.05
CA PRO A 67 -2.96 -10.78 -5.40
C PRO A 67 -1.68 -9.97 -5.15
N VAL A 68 -1.10 -10.18 -3.99
CA VAL A 68 0.08 -9.45 -3.54
C VAL A 68 1.33 -10.28 -3.86
N ASP A 69 2.31 -9.69 -4.53
CA ASP A 69 3.60 -10.34 -4.79
C ASP A 69 4.50 -10.27 -3.57
N GLU A 70 4.47 -9.14 -2.85
CA GLU A 70 5.26 -8.96 -1.63
C GLU A 70 4.48 -8.12 -0.63
N THR A 71 4.62 -8.44 0.65
CA THR A 71 4.04 -7.67 1.76
C THR A 71 5.11 -7.46 2.81
N HIS A 72 5.30 -6.21 3.22
CA HIS A 72 6.28 -5.85 4.23
C HIS A 72 5.63 -5.00 5.32
N GLU A 73 5.85 -5.35 6.57
CA GLU A 73 5.38 -4.51 7.68
C GLU A 73 6.26 -3.26 7.76
N VAL A 74 5.61 -2.11 7.96
CA VAL A 74 6.31 -0.84 8.09
C VAL A 74 6.59 -0.57 9.55
N HIS A 75 7.86 -0.53 9.93
CA HIS A 75 8.27 -0.26 11.31
C HIS A 75 8.65 1.21 11.51
N PHE A 76 8.87 1.94 10.42
CA PHE A 76 9.19 3.36 10.46
C PHE A 76 8.60 4.04 9.23
N ALA A 77 7.91 5.15 9.44
CA ALA A 77 7.38 5.97 8.37
C ALA A 77 7.45 7.42 8.79
N ALA A 78 7.90 8.29 7.87
CA ALA A 78 7.97 9.71 8.12
C ALA A 78 7.76 10.47 6.81
N SER A 79 7.07 11.60 6.91
CA SER A 79 7.02 12.56 5.83
C SER A 79 8.36 13.32 5.76
N ARG A 80 8.55 14.10 4.71
CA ARG A 80 9.74 14.95 4.60
C ARG A 80 9.89 15.86 5.82
N GLY A 81 8.80 16.53 6.21
CA GLY A 81 8.82 17.43 7.35
C GLY A 81 9.13 16.73 8.67
N GLU A 82 8.55 15.55 8.86
CA GLU A 82 8.84 14.75 10.05
C GLU A 82 10.30 14.31 10.10
N LEU A 83 10.84 13.89 8.97
CA LEU A 83 12.24 13.49 8.88
C LEU A 83 13.18 14.66 9.12
N GLU A 84 12.86 15.85 8.58
CA GLU A 84 13.62 17.06 8.83
C GLU A 84 13.65 17.41 10.33
N GLN A 85 12.53 17.24 11.02
CA GLN A 85 12.47 17.45 12.48
C GLN A 85 13.35 16.48 13.23
N MET A 86 13.36 15.22 12.83
CA MET A 86 14.21 14.21 13.45
C MET A 86 15.70 14.55 13.30
N VAL A 87 16.10 15.04 12.12
CA VAL A 87 17.48 15.49 11.86
C VAL A 87 17.84 16.66 12.76
N LYS A 88 16.93 17.63 12.93
CA LYS A 88 17.16 18.78 13.81
C LYS A 88 17.31 18.38 15.27
N GLN A 89 16.54 17.38 15.72
CA GLN A 89 16.59 16.90 17.11
C GLN A 89 17.87 16.10 17.41
N HIS A 90 18.40 15.37 16.45
CA HIS A 90 19.51 14.46 16.62
C HIS A 90 20.80 14.94 15.96
N GLY A 91 20.69 15.80 14.94
CA GLY A 91 21.83 16.42 14.30
C GLY A 91 22.15 17.75 14.96
N LYS A 92 23.39 18.07 15.14
CA LYS A 92 23.79 19.35 15.73
C LYS A 92 24.52 20.21 14.75
#